data_c8c5146afbc1e666609b9e3199dd44f4
#
_entry.id   c8c5146afbc1e666609b9e3199dd44f4
#
_cell.length_a   1.000
_cell.length_b   1.000
_cell.length_c   1.000
_cell.angle_alpha   90.00
_cell.angle_beta   90.00
_cell.angle_gamma   90.00
#
_symmetry.space_group_name_H-M   'P 1'
#
loop_
_entity.id
_entity.type
_entity.pdbx_description
1 polymer ?
#
loop_
_entity_poly.entity_id
_entity_poly.type
_entity_poly.pdbx_seq_one_letter_code
_entity_poly.pdbx_strand_id
1 'polypeptide(L)'
;MIANLLFLYLMTRLLHSQGRSIWDVIDFQRDRLGKDLLWGLLWIFVLFIPFAAAVNGVAFLIFGTDYLNQFEVIFTGDLANNPLTTPVWLRWVGAIVALFFPFINAPIEEIMYRGYAQPKFAEGFGKPWAGIVIPSIGFGLQHCMLAASWQGALVYIGAFFFWGLGSALIFHYHQRLFPIIIAHFVVNLAFAAMPLVLLMLDVY
;
A
#
# COMPACT_ATOMS: atom_id res chain seq x y z
N MET A 1 -1.43 -5.34 11.70
CA MET A 1 -0.59 -4.52 12.60
C MET A 1 0.58 -5.30 13.19
N ILE A 2 0.36 -6.47 13.81
CA ILE A 2 1.43 -7.30 14.41
C ILE A 2 2.51 -7.67 13.37
N ALA A 3 2.13 -8.11 12.17
CA ALA A 3 3.07 -8.43 11.10
C ALA A 3 3.97 -7.23 10.73
N ASN A 4 3.40 -6.03 10.64
CA ASN A 4 4.18 -4.82 10.34
C ASN A 4 5.18 -4.47 11.44
N LEU A 5 4.82 -4.67 12.71
CA LEU A 5 5.76 -4.49 13.84
C LEU A 5 6.90 -5.53 13.79
N LEU A 6 6.59 -6.76 13.42
CA LEU A 6 7.60 -7.79 13.21
C LEU A 6 8.53 -7.42 12.05
N PHE A 7 7.99 -7.00 10.91
CA PHE A 7 8.78 -6.53 9.78
C PHE A 7 9.63 -5.31 10.15
N LEU A 8 9.09 -4.35 10.88
CA LEU A 8 9.84 -3.19 11.37
C LEU A 8 11.03 -3.64 12.22
N TYR A 9 10.80 -4.57 13.15
CA TYR A 9 11.87 -5.14 13.97
C TYR A 9 12.93 -5.85 13.13
N LEU A 10 12.52 -6.73 12.21
CA LEU A 10 13.43 -7.49 11.35
C LEU A 10 14.25 -6.56 10.44
N MET A 11 13.60 -5.56 9.84
CA MET A 11 14.28 -4.57 8.99
C MET A 11 15.26 -3.71 9.80
N THR A 12 14.90 -3.31 11.02
CA THR A 12 15.80 -2.59 11.92
C THR A 12 17.04 -3.42 12.22
N ARG A 13 16.86 -4.71 12.56
CA ARG A 13 17.96 -5.65 12.82
C ARG A 13 18.86 -5.83 11.59
N LEU A 14 18.24 -6.03 10.44
CA LEU A 14 18.94 -6.25 9.17
C LEU A 14 19.76 -5.02 8.74
N LEU A 15 19.17 -3.82 8.79
CA LEU A 15 19.89 -2.59 8.47
C LEU A 15 21.01 -2.31 9.45
N HIS A 16 20.78 -2.52 10.75
CA HIS A 16 21.81 -2.34 11.78
C HIS A 16 22.99 -3.29 11.59
N SER A 17 22.77 -4.54 11.17
CA SER A 17 23.85 -5.48 10.85
C SER A 17 24.71 -5.04 9.65
N GLN A 18 24.17 -4.12 8.82
CA GLN A 18 24.87 -3.50 7.68
C GLN A 18 25.43 -2.10 7.99
N GLY A 19 25.44 -1.70 9.26
CA GLY A 19 25.89 -0.37 9.71
C GLY A 19 24.98 0.77 9.30
N ARG A 20 23.71 0.50 9.00
CA ARG A 20 22.68 1.48 8.58
C ARG A 20 21.53 1.54 9.58
N SER A 21 20.85 2.66 9.61
CA SER A 21 19.61 2.85 10.35
C SER A 21 18.40 2.97 9.40
N ILE A 22 17.20 2.82 9.94
CA ILE A 22 15.96 3.10 9.21
C ILE A 22 15.94 4.56 8.71
N TRP A 23 16.44 5.49 9.52
CA TRP A 23 16.47 6.91 9.16
C TRP A 23 17.39 7.22 7.97
N ASP A 24 18.48 6.46 7.81
CA ASP A 24 19.37 6.57 6.64
C ASP A 24 18.65 6.12 5.35
N VAL A 25 17.70 5.20 5.46
CA VAL A 25 16.91 4.71 4.32
C VAL A 25 15.77 5.67 3.98
N ILE A 26 15.10 6.24 4.99
CA ILE A 26 14.01 7.20 4.82
C ILE A 26 14.54 8.51 4.22
N ASP A 27 15.77 8.89 4.56
CA ASP A 27 16.41 10.15 4.15
C ASP A 27 15.53 11.38 4.49
N PHE A 28 15.04 11.45 5.74
CA PHE A 28 14.27 12.59 6.23
C PHE A 28 15.16 13.84 6.38
N GLN A 29 14.79 14.93 5.72
CA GLN A 29 15.49 16.21 5.77
C GLN A 29 14.49 17.32 6.14
N ARG A 30 14.70 17.96 7.31
CA ARG A 30 13.77 18.97 7.84
C ARG A 30 13.65 20.20 6.94
N ASP A 31 14.75 20.63 6.35
CA ASP A 31 14.83 21.77 5.41
C ASP A 31 14.10 21.51 4.09
N ARG A 32 13.86 20.25 3.74
CA ARG A 32 13.14 19.82 2.54
C ARG A 32 11.70 19.41 2.76
N LEU A 33 11.23 19.42 4.01
CA LEU A 33 9.90 18.91 4.38
C LEU A 33 8.77 19.49 3.51
N GLY A 34 8.77 20.81 3.27
CA GLY A 34 7.74 21.44 2.42
C GLY A 34 7.75 20.93 0.97
N LYS A 35 8.93 20.71 0.39
CA LYS A 35 9.08 20.12 -0.95
C LYS A 35 8.67 18.65 -0.97
N ASP A 36 9.06 17.89 0.04
CA ASP A 36 8.72 16.47 0.15
C ASP A 36 7.22 16.26 0.32
N LEU A 37 6.53 17.12 1.09
CA LEU A 37 5.07 17.13 1.20
C LEU A 37 4.41 17.41 -0.17
N LEU A 38 4.89 18.43 -0.89
CA LEU A 38 4.35 18.75 -2.21
C LEU A 38 4.56 17.60 -3.20
N TRP A 39 5.76 17.02 -3.24
CA TRP A 39 6.02 15.83 -4.06
C TRP A 39 5.16 14.64 -3.65
N GLY A 40 5.00 14.39 -2.35
CA GLY A 40 4.13 13.32 -1.85
C GLY A 40 2.69 13.48 -2.33
N LEU A 41 2.13 14.68 -2.26
CA LEU A 41 0.79 14.98 -2.78
C LEU A 41 0.71 14.77 -4.30
N LEU A 42 1.71 15.21 -5.06
CA LEU A 42 1.77 14.98 -6.50
C LEU A 42 1.81 13.47 -6.83
N TRP A 43 2.63 12.71 -6.10
CA TRP A 43 2.76 11.27 -6.33
C TRP A 43 1.47 10.49 -6.04
N ILE A 44 0.57 10.99 -5.16
CA ILE A 44 -0.76 10.39 -4.99
C ILE A 44 -1.49 10.34 -6.34
N PHE A 45 -1.56 11.46 -7.06
CA PHE A 45 -2.26 11.51 -8.36
C PHE A 45 -1.57 10.61 -9.41
N VAL A 46 -0.24 10.67 -9.49
CA VAL A 46 0.54 9.87 -10.45
C VAL A 46 0.37 8.37 -10.21
N LEU A 47 0.34 7.93 -8.95
CA LEU A 47 0.21 6.52 -8.59
C LEU A 47 -1.24 6.03 -8.65
N PHE A 48 -2.20 6.91 -8.34
CA PHE A 48 -3.62 6.53 -8.31
C PHE A 48 -4.19 6.27 -9.70
N ILE A 49 -3.69 6.95 -10.74
CA ILE A 49 -4.15 6.74 -12.12
C ILE A 49 -3.91 5.29 -12.60
N PRO A 50 -2.67 4.74 -12.61
CA PRO A 50 -2.44 3.36 -13.02
C PRO A 50 -3.07 2.34 -12.06
N PHE A 51 -3.17 2.65 -10.76
CA PHE A 51 -3.86 1.84 -9.78
C PHE A 51 -5.35 1.72 -10.15
N ALA A 52 -6.05 2.83 -10.34
CA ALA A 52 -7.47 2.83 -10.71
C ALA A 52 -7.71 2.20 -12.09
N ALA A 53 -6.83 2.43 -13.05
CA ALA A 53 -6.89 1.77 -14.35
C ALA A 53 -6.76 0.24 -14.23
N ALA A 54 -5.88 -0.25 -13.35
CA ALA A 54 -5.72 -1.68 -13.10
C ALA A 54 -6.94 -2.27 -12.38
N VAL A 55 -7.51 -1.57 -11.37
CA VAL A 55 -8.76 -2.01 -10.72
C VAL A 55 -9.86 -2.21 -11.76
N ASN A 56 -10.13 -1.19 -12.57
CA ASN A 56 -11.18 -1.26 -13.58
C ASN A 56 -10.85 -2.27 -14.69
N GLY A 57 -9.60 -2.30 -15.15
CA GLY A 57 -9.17 -3.20 -16.24
C GLY A 57 -9.26 -4.67 -15.83
N VAL A 58 -8.79 -5.04 -14.63
CA VAL A 58 -8.88 -6.43 -14.14
C VAL A 58 -10.33 -6.80 -13.85
N ALA A 59 -11.13 -5.92 -13.25
CA ALA A 59 -12.55 -6.14 -13.04
C ALA A 59 -13.29 -6.36 -14.37
N PHE A 60 -12.99 -5.55 -15.39
CA PHE A 60 -13.55 -5.71 -16.74
C PHE A 60 -13.14 -7.04 -17.37
N LEU A 61 -11.90 -7.49 -17.21
CA LEU A 61 -11.45 -8.78 -17.74
C LEU A 61 -12.16 -9.97 -17.08
N ILE A 62 -12.57 -9.83 -15.80
CA ILE A 62 -13.28 -10.89 -15.07
C ILE A 62 -14.79 -10.89 -15.39
N PHE A 63 -15.43 -9.71 -15.41
CA PHE A 63 -16.88 -9.57 -15.45
C PHE A 63 -17.43 -8.96 -16.76
N GLY A 64 -16.54 -8.59 -17.71
CA GLY A 64 -16.97 -7.94 -18.95
C GLY A 64 -17.62 -6.60 -18.68
N THR A 65 -18.65 -6.26 -19.46
CA THR A 65 -19.38 -4.98 -19.38
C THR A 65 -20.17 -4.80 -18.09
N ASP A 66 -20.41 -5.87 -17.33
CA ASP A 66 -21.16 -5.83 -16.07
C ASP A 66 -20.27 -5.50 -14.84
N TYR A 67 -18.98 -5.27 -15.04
CA TYR A 67 -18.00 -5.13 -13.95
C TYR A 67 -18.34 -4.04 -12.92
N LEU A 68 -19.00 -2.95 -13.34
CA LEU A 68 -19.40 -1.88 -12.41
C LEU A 68 -20.44 -2.34 -11.37
N ASN A 69 -21.32 -3.26 -11.75
CA ASN A 69 -22.32 -3.84 -10.85
C ASN A 69 -21.72 -4.89 -9.92
N GLN A 70 -20.48 -5.34 -10.19
CA GLN A 70 -19.79 -6.40 -9.43
C GLN A 70 -18.77 -5.84 -8.41
N PHE A 71 -18.68 -4.52 -8.23
CA PHE A 71 -17.73 -3.93 -7.27
C PHE A 71 -17.95 -4.44 -5.84
N GLU A 72 -19.20 -4.66 -5.45
CA GLU A 72 -19.51 -5.22 -4.15
C GLU A 72 -18.85 -6.59 -3.97
N VAL A 73 -19.02 -7.52 -4.93
CA VAL A 73 -18.39 -8.85 -4.90
C VAL A 73 -16.86 -8.76 -4.82
N ILE A 74 -16.26 -7.81 -5.54
CA ILE A 74 -14.81 -7.59 -5.55
C ILE A 74 -14.31 -7.19 -4.15
N PHE A 75 -14.95 -6.21 -3.53
CA PHE A 75 -14.41 -5.59 -2.31
C PHE A 75 -14.98 -6.15 -1.01
N THR A 76 -16.21 -6.63 -1.01
CA THR A 76 -16.86 -7.16 0.19
C THR A 76 -17.07 -8.68 0.15
N GLY A 77 -16.92 -9.31 -1.02
CA GLY A 77 -17.22 -10.73 -1.20
C GLY A 77 -18.67 -11.04 -0.87
N ASP A 78 -18.89 -12.01 0.00
CA ASP A 78 -20.24 -12.43 0.42
C ASP A 78 -20.72 -11.74 1.73
N LEU A 79 -20.05 -10.67 2.15
CA LEU A 79 -20.40 -9.94 3.38
C LEU A 79 -21.78 -9.27 3.30
N ALA A 80 -22.23 -8.91 2.10
CA ALA A 80 -23.56 -8.35 1.87
C ALA A 80 -24.67 -9.35 2.26
N ASN A 81 -24.47 -10.65 2.00
CA ASN A 81 -25.40 -11.73 2.33
C ASN A 81 -25.17 -12.27 3.75
N ASN A 82 -23.99 -12.06 4.32
CA ASN A 82 -23.59 -12.51 5.65
C ASN A 82 -23.08 -11.29 6.47
N PRO A 83 -23.97 -10.41 6.95
CA PRO A 83 -23.58 -9.24 7.69
C PRO A 83 -22.80 -9.62 8.95
N LEU A 84 -21.74 -8.87 9.23
CA LEU A 84 -20.90 -9.09 10.39
C LEU A 84 -21.73 -8.97 11.68
N THR A 85 -21.80 -10.05 12.45
CA THR A 85 -22.45 -10.07 13.77
C THR A 85 -21.62 -9.40 14.87
N THR A 86 -20.57 -8.66 14.46
CA THR A 86 -19.65 -8.00 15.38
C THR A 86 -20.38 -6.92 16.18
N PRO A 87 -20.27 -6.92 17.53
CA PRO A 87 -20.88 -5.90 18.39
C PRO A 87 -20.44 -4.49 17.97
N VAL A 88 -21.37 -3.53 18.04
CA VAL A 88 -21.13 -2.13 17.59
C VAL A 88 -19.91 -1.51 18.27
N TRP A 89 -19.75 -1.70 19.60
CA TRP A 89 -18.60 -1.18 20.31
C TRP A 89 -17.26 -1.71 19.76
N LEU A 90 -17.22 -2.97 19.32
CA LEU A 90 -15.99 -3.57 18.77
C LEU A 90 -15.68 -3.01 17.37
N ARG A 91 -16.71 -2.65 16.58
CA ARG A 91 -16.53 -1.95 15.30
C ARG A 91 -15.90 -0.57 15.52
N TRP A 92 -16.38 0.19 16.53
CA TRP A 92 -15.77 1.46 16.91
C TRP A 92 -14.30 1.33 17.33
N VAL A 93 -14.00 0.37 18.19
CA VAL A 93 -12.63 0.08 18.62
C VAL A 93 -11.76 -0.27 17.40
N GLY A 94 -12.25 -1.14 16.52
CA GLY A 94 -11.55 -1.53 15.30
C GLY A 94 -11.27 -0.34 14.37
N ALA A 95 -12.25 0.52 14.14
CA ALA A 95 -12.12 1.71 13.30
C ALA A 95 -11.10 2.72 13.88
N ILE A 96 -11.13 2.94 15.20
CA ILE A 96 -10.15 3.83 15.87
C ILE A 96 -8.74 3.23 15.78
N VAL A 97 -8.58 1.94 16.04
CA VAL A 97 -7.29 1.25 15.96
C VAL A 97 -6.74 1.26 14.54
N ALA A 98 -7.62 1.17 13.52
CA ALA A 98 -7.22 1.22 12.11
C ALA A 98 -6.52 2.54 11.74
N LEU A 99 -6.85 3.67 12.39
CA LEU A 99 -6.20 4.96 12.13
C LEU A 99 -4.70 4.98 12.47
N PHE A 100 -4.24 4.06 13.31
CA PHE A 100 -2.80 3.93 13.63
C PHE A 100 -2.04 3.08 12.61
N PHE A 101 -2.74 2.29 11.78
CA PHE A 101 -2.13 1.42 10.78
C PHE A 101 -1.23 2.16 9.78
N PRO A 102 -1.61 3.31 9.19
CA PRO A 102 -0.80 4.03 8.22
C PRO A 102 0.56 4.48 8.74
N PHE A 103 0.66 4.82 10.04
CA PHE A 103 1.90 5.30 10.65
C PHE A 103 3.01 4.24 10.69
N ILE A 104 2.64 2.97 10.67
CA ILE A 104 3.60 1.85 10.70
C ILE A 104 3.69 1.22 9.33
N ASN A 105 2.55 0.98 8.66
CA ASN A 105 2.49 0.25 7.40
C ASN A 105 3.21 0.99 6.27
N ALA A 106 2.84 2.25 6.00
CA ALA A 106 3.41 2.99 4.88
C ALA A 106 4.95 3.13 4.96
N PRO A 107 5.55 3.56 6.10
CA PRO A 107 7.01 3.61 6.20
C PRO A 107 7.67 2.25 6.02
N ILE A 108 7.16 1.19 6.69
CA ILE A 108 7.83 -0.10 6.65
C ILE A 108 7.76 -0.76 5.27
N GLU A 109 6.64 -0.65 4.57
CA GLU A 109 6.52 -1.20 3.22
C GLU A 109 7.43 -0.46 2.24
N GLU A 110 7.49 0.87 2.29
CA GLU A 110 8.39 1.63 1.42
C GLU A 110 9.86 1.34 1.72
N ILE A 111 10.25 1.21 3.00
CA ILE A 111 11.60 0.81 3.39
C ILE A 111 11.92 -0.60 2.85
N MET A 112 11.02 -1.56 3.00
CA MET A 112 11.22 -2.93 2.55
C MET A 112 11.36 -3.01 1.03
N TYR A 113 10.38 -2.46 0.30
CA TYR A 113 10.27 -2.66 -1.14
C TYR A 113 11.21 -1.73 -1.93
N ARG A 114 11.24 -0.42 -1.61
CA ARG A 114 12.01 0.57 -2.35
C ARG A 114 13.37 0.83 -1.72
N GLY A 115 13.40 1.00 -0.40
CA GLY A 115 14.63 1.30 0.34
C GLY A 115 15.60 0.15 0.43
N TYR A 116 15.12 -1.10 0.43
CA TYR A 116 15.95 -2.29 0.61
C TYR A 116 15.88 -3.26 -0.59
N ALA A 117 14.70 -3.80 -0.91
CA ALA A 117 14.60 -4.85 -1.93
C ALA A 117 14.96 -4.33 -3.33
N GLN A 118 14.47 -3.15 -3.71
CA GLN A 118 14.75 -2.58 -5.03
C GLN A 118 16.26 -2.47 -5.35
N PRO A 119 17.11 -1.85 -4.51
CA PRO A 119 18.54 -1.82 -4.78
C PRO A 119 19.18 -3.20 -4.72
N LYS A 120 18.75 -4.10 -3.83
CA LYS A 120 19.32 -5.44 -3.71
C LYS A 120 19.02 -6.32 -4.93
N PHE A 121 17.81 -6.27 -5.48
CA PHE A 121 17.51 -6.98 -6.73
C PHE A 121 18.21 -6.36 -7.93
N ALA A 122 18.33 -5.04 -8.00
CA ALA A 122 19.07 -4.36 -9.06
C ALA A 122 20.56 -4.76 -9.05
N GLU A 123 21.18 -4.81 -7.87
CA GLU A 123 22.56 -5.26 -7.65
C GLU A 123 22.73 -6.74 -8.02
N GLY A 124 21.88 -7.63 -7.46
CA GLY A 124 21.98 -9.08 -7.65
C GLY A 124 21.83 -9.54 -9.10
N PHE A 125 20.99 -8.86 -9.88
CA PHE A 125 20.80 -9.16 -11.31
C PHE A 125 21.66 -8.29 -12.24
N GLY A 126 22.37 -7.29 -11.72
CA GLY A 126 23.13 -6.33 -12.49
C GLY A 126 22.28 -5.45 -13.42
N LYS A 127 20.99 -5.29 -13.12
CA LYS A 127 20.05 -4.58 -13.98
C LYS A 127 18.98 -3.81 -13.17
N PRO A 128 18.81 -2.49 -13.41
CA PRO A 128 17.83 -1.67 -12.68
C PRO A 128 16.39 -2.20 -12.76
N TRP A 129 15.96 -2.72 -13.92
CA TRP A 129 14.60 -3.23 -14.11
C TRP A 129 14.26 -4.39 -13.16
N ALA A 130 15.23 -5.23 -12.79
CA ALA A 130 14.98 -6.32 -11.84
C ALA A 130 14.61 -5.78 -10.46
N GLY A 131 15.28 -4.70 -10.02
CA GLY A 131 14.92 -4.00 -8.78
C GLY A 131 13.54 -3.32 -8.85
N ILE A 132 13.12 -2.87 -10.03
CA ILE A 132 11.81 -2.22 -10.22
C ILE A 132 10.69 -3.28 -10.26
N VAL A 133 10.84 -4.31 -11.11
CA VAL A 133 9.73 -5.24 -11.41
C VAL A 133 9.54 -6.30 -10.33
N ILE A 134 10.64 -6.94 -9.85
CA ILE A 134 10.53 -8.08 -8.92
C ILE A 134 9.89 -7.66 -7.59
N PRO A 135 10.33 -6.59 -6.91
CA PRO A 135 9.66 -6.13 -5.71
C PRO A 135 8.22 -5.67 -5.94
N SER A 136 7.91 -5.11 -7.14
CA SER A 136 6.55 -4.70 -7.47
C SER A 136 5.59 -5.90 -7.62
N ILE A 137 6.06 -7.01 -8.16
CA ILE A 137 5.31 -8.28 -8.18
C ILE A 137 5.04 -8.74 -6.74
N GLY A 138 6.07 -8.75 -5.89
CA GLY A 138 5.91 -9.09 -4.46
C GLY A 138 4.93 -8.19 -3.74
N PHE A 139 4.97 -6.88 -4.04
CA PHE A 139 4.03 -5.90 -3.48
C PHE A 139 2.58 -6.17 -3.90
N GLY A 140 2.35 -6.49 -5.17
CA GLY A 140 1.02 -6.89 -5.64
C GLY A 140 0.54 -8.18 -4.98
N LEU A 141 1.38 -9.22 -4.96
CA LEU A 141 1.03 -10.53 -4.40
C LEU A 141 0.70 -10.47 -2.91
N GLN A 142 1.41 -9.69 -2.09
CA GLN A 142 1.09 -9.59 -0.67
C GLN A 142 -0.32 -9.03 -0.42
N HIS A 143 -0.83 -8.17 -1.31
CA HIS A 143 -2.14 -7.54 -1.13
C HIS A 143 -3.32 -8.47 -1.44
N CYS A 144 -3.11 -9.63 -2.08
CA CYS A 144 -4.17 -10.63 -2.25
C CYS A 144 -4.74 -11.12 -0.92
N MET A 145 -3.97 -11.05 0.16
CA MET A 145 -4.40 -11.45 1.50
C MET A 145 -5.47 -10.52 2.12
N LEU A 146 -5.67 -9.34 1.55
CA LEU A 146 -6.71 -8.40 1.98
C LEU A 146 -8.04 -8.63 1.29
N ALA A 147 -8.08 -9.48 0.26
CA ALA A 147 -9.26 -9.68 -0.56
C ALA A 147 -10.29 -10.58 0.14
N ALA A 148 -11.56 -10.21 0.05
CA ALA A 148 -12.68 -11.00 0.55
C ALA A 148 -13.14 -12.08 -0.46
N SER A 149 -12.71 -11.99 -1.71
CA SER A 149 -13.06 -12.92 -2.79
C SER A 149 -11.84 -13.21 -3.68
N TRP A 150 -11.89 -14.28 -4.48
CA TRP A 150 -10.81 -14.58 -5.44
C TRP A 150 -10.74 -13.53 -6.56
N GLN A 151 -11.90 -12.96 -6.93
CA GLN A 151 -11.97 -11.86 -7.89
C GLN A 151 -11.28 -10.62 -7.33
N GLY A 152 -11.57 -10.28 -6.07
CA GLY A 152 -10.88 -9.23 -5.34
C GLY A 152 -9.38 -9.47 -5.23
N ALA A 153 -8.95 -10.72 -5.02
CA ALA A 153 -7.53 -11.05 -4.98
C ALA A 153 -6.81 -10.71 -6.30
N LEU A 154 -7.41 -11.04 -7.45
CA LEU A 154 -6.85 -10.69 -8.77
C LEU A 154 -6.82 -9.17 -8.99
N VAL A 155 -7.89 -8.47 -8.63
CA VAL A 155 -7.95 -7.00 -8.72
C VAL A 155 -6.87 -6.37 -7.85
N TYR A 156 -6.70 -6.83 -6.62
CA TYR A 156 -5.68 -6.30 -5.70
C TYR A 156 -4.26 -6.59 -6.20
N ILE A 157 -3.99 -7.81 -6.66
CA ILE A 157 -2.68 -8.14 -7.25
C ILE A 157 -2.35 -7.16 -8.39
N GLY A 158 -3.27 -6.96 -9.32
CA GLY A 158 -3.08 -6.04 -10.44
C GLY A 158 -2.89 -4.58 -10.00
N ALA A 159 -3.81 -4.08 -9.18
CA ALA A 159 -3.81 -2.69 -8.73
C ALA A 159 -2.54 -2.36 -7.92
N PHE A 160 -2.19 -3.21 -6.96
CA PHE A 160 -1.00 -3.00 -6.12
C PHE A 160 0.31 -3.31 -6.85
N PHE A 161 0.31 -4.18 -7.86
CA PHE A 161 1.46 -4.30 -8.77
C PHE A 161 1.75 -2.96 -9.46
N PHE A 162 0.74 -2.29 -10.03
CA PHE A 162 0.94 -1.02 -10.71
C PHE A 162 1.27 0.13 -9.74
N TRP A 163 0.70 0.14 -8.53
CA TRP A 163 1.16 1.04 -7.47
C TRP A 163 2.64 0.80 -7.14
N GLY A 164 3.01 -0.47 -6.96
CA GLY A 164 4.38 -0.91 -6.69
C GLY A 164 5.35 -0.48 -7.78
N LEU A 165 4.99 -0.70 -9.04
CA LEU A 165 5.78 -0.36 -10.21
C LEU A 165 5.98 1.16 -10.32
N GLY A 166 4.91 1.93 -10.16
CA GLY A 166 4.96 3.39 -10.18
C GLY A 166 5.85 3.94 -9.06
N SER A 167 5.67 3.46 -7.82
CA SER A 167 6.52 3.87 -6.69
C SER A 167 7.99 3.50 -6.89
N ALA A 168 8.27 2.32 -7.47
CA ALA A 168 9.63 1.89 -7.76
C ALA A 168 10.28 2.73 -8.87
N LEU A 169 9.52 3.13 -9.89
CA LEU A 169 9.98 4.06 -10.92
C LEU A 169 10.26 5.45 -10.35
N ILE A 170 9.34 5.98 -9.54
CA ILE A 170 9.52 7.28 -8.86
C ILE A 170 10.78 7.23 -8.00
N PHE A 171 10.97 6.18 -7.20
CA PHE A 171 12.15 6.02 -6.37
C PHE A 171 13.44 5.92 -7.21
N HIS A 172 13.39 5.19 -8.32
CA HIS A 172 14.54 5.05 -9.23
C HIS A 172 15.02 6.40 -9.78
N TYR A 173 14.10 7.28 -10.18
CA TYR A 173 14.45 8.58 -10.76
C TYR A 173 14.61 9.70 -9.73
N HIS A 174 13.77 9.71 -8.71
CA HIS A 174 13.75 10.79 -7.71
C HIS A 174 14.76 10.56 -6.58
N GLN A 175 15.17 9.30 -6.33
CA GLN A 175 16.13 8.87 -5.30
C GLN A 175 15.77 9.35 -3.88
N ARG A 176 14.48 9.59 -3.61
CA ARG A 176 13.97 10.04 -2.32
C ARG A 176 12.79 9.18 -1.90
N LEU A 177 12.93 8.55 -0.72
CA LEU A 177 11.90 7.64 -0.21
C LEU A 177 10.79 8.40 0.53
N PHE A 178 11.14 9.45 1.26
CA PHE A 178 10.21 10.14 2.16
C PHE A 178 8.95 10.69 1.45
N PRO A 179 9.01 11.33 0.25
CA PRO A 179 7.82 11.74 -0.49
C PRO A 179 6.89 10.58 -0.87
N ILE A 180 7.44 9.39 -1.15
CA ILE A 180 6.65 8.21 -1.49
C ILE A 180 5.97 7.67 -0.23
N ILE A 181 6.66 7.67 0.91
CA ILE A 181 6.06 7.35 2.22
C ILE A 181 4.88 8.27 2.51
N ILE A 182 4.98 9.57 2.23
CA ILE A 182 3.87 10.53 2.40
C ILE A 182 2.68 10.14 1.51
N ALA A 183 2.92 9.87 0.22
CA ALA A 183 1.86 9.47 -0.70
C ALA A 183 1.14 8.20 -0.21
N HIS A 184 1.91 7.20 0.15
CA HIS A 184 1.40 5.93 0.66
C HIS A 184 0.64 6.11 1.99
N PHE A 185 1.20 6.89 2.91
CA PHE A 185 0.57 7.21 4.20
C PHE A 185 -0.80 7.86 4.02
N VAL A 186 -0.90 8.88 3.15
CA VAL A 186 -2.16 9.60 2.93
C VAL A 186 -3.23 8.67 2.35
N VAL A 187 -2.87 7.82 1.39
CA VAL A 187 -3.80 6.84 0.82
C VAL A 187 -4.25 5.82 1.86
N ASN A 188 -3.31 5.27 2.63
CA ASN A 188 -3.65 4.33 3.70
C ASN A 188 -4.51 4.98 4.78
N LEU A 189 -4.28 6.26 5.11
CA LEU A 189 -5.08 7.01 6.08
C LEU A 189 -6.52 7.20 5.57
N ALA A 190 -6.69 7.51 4.28
CA ALA A 190 -8.01 7.63 3.68
C ALA A 190 -8.79 6.30 3.77
N PHE A 191 -8.16 5.18 3.44
CA PHE A 191 -8.78 3.85 3.58
C PHE A 191 -9.04 3.46 5.05
N ALA A 192 -8.10 3.75 5.95
CA ALA A 192 -8.24 3.45 7.37
C ALA A 192 -9.32 4.30 8.06
N ALA A 193 -9.58 5.52 7.56
CA ALA A 193 -10.62 6.40 8.08
C ALA A 193 -12.02 6.01 7.59
N MET A 194 -12.15 5.31 6.46
CA MET A 194 -13.44 4.96 5.86
C MET A 194 -14.39 4.23 6.84
N PRO A 195 -13.97 3.17 7.55
CA PRO A 195 -14.84 2.49 8.52
C PRO A 195 -15.34 3.44 9.62
N LEU A 196 -14.51 4.37 10.09
CA LEU A 196 -14.90 5.35 11.09
C LEU A 196 -15.96 6.31 10.56
N VAL A 197 -15.77 6.81 9.33
CA VAL A 197 -16.74 7.70 8.67
C VAL A 197 -18.07 6.99 8.48
N LEU A 198 -18.08 5.74 8.01
CA LEU A 198 -19.29 4.97 7.82
C LEU A 198 -20.03 4.70 9.13
N LEU A 199 -19.31 4.44 10.23
CA LEU A 199 -19.91 4.30 11.58
C LEU A 199 -20.51 5.62 12.07
N MET A 200 -19.87 6.76 11.79
CA MET A 200 -20.40 8.09 12.17
C MET A 200 -21.65 8.48 11.38
N LEU A 201 -21.79 7.97 10.15
CA LEU A 201 -22.95 8.20 9.28
C LEU A 201 -24.05 7.16 9.44
N ASP A 202 -23.88 6.20 10.36
CA ASP A 202 -24.85 5.12 10.63
C ASP A 202 -25.18 4.27 9.39
N VAL A 203 -24.19 4.04 8.53
CA VAL A 203 -24.30 3.34 7.23
C VAL A 203 -23.91 1.86 7.34
N TYR A 204 -23.85 1.30 8.54
CA TYR A 204 -23.51 -0.12 8.78
C TYR A 204 -24.71 -0.94 9.22
#